data_c1730bf41b2135f6ed4cc94d5691c423
#
_entry.id   c1730bf41b2135f6ed4cc94d5691c423
#
_cell.length_a   1.000
_cell.length_b   1.000
_cell.length_c   1.000
_cell.angle_alpha   90.00
_cell.angle_beta   90.00
_cell.angle_gamma   90.00
#
_symmetry.space_group_name_H-M   'P 1'
#
loop_
_entity.id
_entity.type
_entity.pdbx_description
1 polymer ?
#
loop_
_entity_poly.entity_id
_entity_poly.type
_entity_poly.pdbx_seq_one_letter_code
_entity_poly.pdbx_strand_id
1 'polypeptide(L)'
;MKLSGPLLDRIDLQLELPATEAGWLDMPPGETSEAVRQRVAAARQRQLARQGCSNARLAPAMLREACRLADEAQRMLDAAMTRLGWSARAAHRVLSVARTVADLDAADAVLAVHLAQAVQYRRPLG
;
A
#
# COMPACT_ATOMS: atom_id res chain seq x y z
N MET A 1 19.00 -5.35 12.25
CA MET A 1 19.64 -5.63 10.95
C MET A 1 19.27 -4.56 9.94
N LYS A 2 20.26 -4.00 9.31
CA LYS A 2 20.01 -2.99 8.29
C LYS A 2 19.94 -3.65 6.91
N LEU A 3 18.90 -3.37 6.18
CA LEU A 3 18.73 -3.86 4.82
C LEU A 3 19.33 -2.86 3.84
N SER A 4 19.92 -3.38 2.76
CA SER A 4 20.43 -2.50 1.71
C SER A 4 19.29 -1.81 0.98
N GLY A 5 19.58 -0.64 0.37
CA GLY A 5 18.58 0.07 -0.41
C GLY A 5 17.93 -0.77 -1.51
N PRO A 6 18.73 -1.49 -2.34
CA PRO A 6 18.15 -2.36 -3.35
C PRO A 6 17.23 -3.45 -2.80
N LEU A 7 17.56 -3.98 -1.63
CA LEU A 7 16.71 -4.98 -1.00
C LEU A 7 15.39 -4.37 -0.52
N LEU A 8 15.46 -3.17 0.08
CA LEU A 8 14.26 -2.46 0.53
C LEU A 8 13.34 -2.12 -0.64
N ASP A 9 13.91 -1.78 -1.80
CA ASP A 9 13.10 -1.50 -2.99
C ASP A 9 12.32 -2.70 -3.48
N ARG A 10 12.75 -3.92 -3.13
CA ARG A 10 12.08 -5.15 -3.52
C ARG A 10 10.99 -5.58 -2.54
N ILE A 11 10.93 -4.96 -1.37
CA ILE A 11 9.92 -5.28 -0.37
C ILE A 11 8.75 -4.35 -0.55
N ASP A 12 7.57 -4.89 -0.86
CA ASP A 12 6.36 -4.11 -1.12
C ASP A 12 5.81 -3.48 0.17
N LEU A 13 5.86 -4.22 1.27
CA LEU A 13 5.35 -3.76 2.55
C LEU A 13 6.45 -3.80 3.61
N GLN A 14 6.61 -2.69 4.30
CA GLN A 14 7.55 -2.58 5.41
C GLN A 14 6.75 -2.12 6.63
N LEU A 15 6.56 -3.02 7.59
CA LEU A 15 5.78 -2.74 8.78
C LEU A 15 6.68 -2.60 9.98
N GLU A 16 6.42 -1.58 10.78
CA GLU A 16 7.06 -1.38 12.07
C GLU A 16 6.08 -1.82 13.13
N LEU A 17 6.41 -2.90 13.82
CA LEU A 17 5.54 -3.45 14.84
C LEU A 17 5.90 -2.86 16.19
N PRO A 18 4.94 -2.24 16.89
CA PRO A 18 5.21 -1.73 18.23
C PRO A 18 5.45 -2.88 19.19
N ALA A 19 6.20 -2.59 20.27
CA ALA A 19 6.41 -3.56 21.33
C ALA A 19 5.07 -3.90 21.98
N THR A 20 4.88 -5.19 22.28
CA THR A 20 3.68 -5.62 22.99
C THR A 20 3.75 -5.18 24.44
N GLU A 21 2.73 -4.45 24.88
CA GLU A 21 2.67 -3.97 26.26
C GLU A 21 2.10 -5.04 27.18
N ALA A 22 2.43 -4.92 28.47
CA ALA A 22 1.85 -5.78 29.48
C ALA A 22 0.33 -5.61 29.49
N GLY A 23 -0.40 -6.73 29.60
CA GLY A 23 -1.86 -6.69 29.63
C GLY A 23 -2.51 -6.80 28.26
N TRP A 24 -1.75 -7.09 27.21
CA TRP A 24 -2.31 -7.21 25.87
C TRP A 24 -3.40 -8.28 25.77
N LEU A 25 -3.34 -9.30 26.64
CA LEU A 25 -4.36 -10.35 26.68
C LEU A 25 -5.73 -9.84 27.13
N ASP A 26 -5.74 -8.72 27.87
CA ASP A 26 -6.98 -8.12 28.35
C ASP A 26 -7.56 -7.09 27.37
N MET A 27 -6.86 -6.84 26.26
CA MET A 27 -7.33 -5.89 25.26
C MET A 27 -8.55 -6.47 24.53
N PRO A 28 -9.49 -5.63 24.11
CA PRO A 28 -10.61 -6.12 23.29
C PRO A 28 -10.11 -6.83 22.06
N PRO A 29 -10.78 -7.89 21.64
CA PRO A 29 -10.39 -8.55 20.38
C PRO A 29 -10.50 -7.57 19.23
N GLY A 30 -9.53 -7.64 18.33
CA GLY A 30 -9.58 -6.86 17.12
C GLY A 30 -10.61 -7.42 16.15
N GLU A 31 -10.52 -6.98 14.92
CA GLU A 31 -11.39 -7.43 13.85
C GLU A 31 -11.26 -8.95 13.66
N THR A 32 -12.37 -9.63 13.40
CA THR A 32 -12.34 -11.09 13.21
C THR A 32 -11.60 -11.45 11.94
N SER A 33 -11.00 -12.65 11.94
CA SER A 33 -10.33 -13.18 10.74
C SER A 33 -11.29 -13.30 9.57
N GLU A 34 -12.56 -13.63 9.84
CA GLU A 34 -13.56 -13.75 8.80
C GLU A 34 -13.87 -12.40 8.15
N ALA A 35 -13.99 -11.33 8.94
CA ALA A 35 -14.23 -9.99 8.41
C ALA A 35 -13.06 -9.52 7.54
N VAL A 36 -11.83 -9.78 7.99
CA VAL A 36 -10.63 -9.46 7.22
C VAL A 36 -10.59 -10.25 5.92
N ARG A 37 -10.90 -11.55 5.99
CA ARG A 37 -10.91 -12.42 4.81
C ARG A 37 -11.91 -11.94 3.77
N GLN A 38 -13.11 -11.55 4.19
CA GLN A 38 -14.13 -11.03 3.29
C GLN A 38 -13.68 -9.75 2.60
N ARG A 39 -13.03 -8.85 3.33
CA ARG A 39 -12.53 -7.60 2.78
C ARG A 39 -11.40 -7.84 1.77
N VAL A 40 -10.50 -8.76 2.09
CA VAL A 40 -9.41 -9.12 1.18
C VAL A 40 -9.96 -9.78 -0.09
N ALA A 41 -10.94 -10.68 0.06
CA ALA A 41 -11.57 -11.34 -1.08
C ALA A 41 -12.28 -10.33 -1.98
N ALA A 42 -12.98 -9.35 -1.40
CA ALA A 42 -13.65 -8.31 -2.17
C ALA A 42 -12.64 -7.44 -2.92
N ALA A 43 -11.53 -7.08 -2.29
CA ALA A 43 -10.48 -6.30 -2.94
C ALA A 43 -9.88 -7.08 -4.12
N ARG A 44 -9.63 -8.35 -3.93
CA ARG A 44 -9.10 -9.21 -5.01
C ARG A 44 -10.06 -9.30 -6.18
N GLN A 45 -11.36 -9.42 -5.90
CA GLN A 45 -12.38 -9.45 -6.96
C GLN A 45 -12.39 -8.14 -7.75
N ARG A 46 -12.22 -7.00 -7.08
CA ARG A 46 -12.14 -5.71 -7.75
C ARG A 46 -10.96 -5.65 -8.70
N GLN A 47 -9.81 -6.17 -8.27
CA GLN A 47 -8.61 -6.19 -9.11
C GLN A 47 -8.82 -7.09 -10.32
N LEU A 48 -9.34 -8.29 -10.13
CA LEU A 48 -9.59 -9.22 -11.21
C LEU A 48 -10.63 -8.68 -12.20
N ALA A 49 -11.70 -8.06 -11.71
CA ALA A 49 -12.72 -7.47 -12.56
C ALA A 49 -12.20 -6.28 -13.36
N ARG A 50 -11.33 -5.47 -12.74
CA ARG A 50 -10.81 -4.27 -13.40
C ARG A 50 -9.74 -4.59 -14.44
N GLN A 51 -8.83 -5.52 -14.13
CA GLN A 51 -7.61 -5.68 -14.93
C GLN A 51 -7.23 -7.15 -15.21
N GLY A 52 -7.96 -8.11 -14.70
CA GLY A 52 -7.70 -9.53 -14.95
C GLY A 52 -6.55 -10.14 -14.17
N CYS A 53 -5.89 -9.36 -13.30
CA CYS A 53 -4.78 -9.86 -12.47
C CYS A 53 -4.66 -9.01 -11.22
N SER A 54 -3.82 -9.45 -10.28
CA SER A 54 -3.57 -8.68 -9.06
C SER A 54 -2.74 -7.42 -9.36
N ASN A 55 -2.83 -6.44 -8.47
CA ASN A 55 -2.07 -5.19 -8.62
C ASN A 55 -0.56 -5.45 -8.71
N ALA A 56 -0.06 -6.44 -7.99
CA ALA A 56 1.38 -6.75 -7.97
C ALA A 56 1.89 -7.23 -9.32
N ARG A 57 1.00 -7.71 -10.19
CA ARG A 57 1.36 -8.25 -11.51
C ARG A 57 1.22 -7.23 -12.63
N LEU A 58 0.72 -6.03 -12.33
CA LEU A 58 0.54 -5.02 -13.37
C LEU A 58 1.88 -4.42 -13.80
N ALA A 59 2.03 -4.23 -15.11
CA ALA A 59 3.13 -3.46 -15.66
C ALA A 59 3.00 -2.00 -15.21
N PRO A 60 4.12 -1.25 -15.12
CA PRO A 60 4.08 0.14 -14.63
C PRO A 60 3.07 1.04 -15.32
N ALA A 61 2.97 0.97 -16.64
CA ALA A 61 2.04 1.81 -17.39
C ALA A 61 0.59 1.47 -17.05
N MET A 62 0.27 0.19 -16.91
CA MET A 62 -1.07 -0.26 -16.57
C MET A 62 -1.43 0.06 -15.14
N LEU A 63 -0.47 -0.02 -14.23
CA LEU A 63 -0.71 0.34 -12.83
C LEU A 63 -1.04 1.81 -12.69
N ARG A 64 -0.33 2.68 -13.41
CA ARG A 64 -0.60 4.12 -13.38
C ARG A 64 -2.04 4.41 -13.81
N GLU A 65 -2.49 3.74 -14.84
CA GLU A 65 -3.85 3.88 -15.34
C GLU A 65 -4.88 3.35 -14.34
N ALA A 66 -4.60 2.18 -13.74
CA ALA A 66 -5.48 1.55 -12.77
C ALA A 66 -5.61 2.36 -11.48
N CYS A 67 -4.58 3.10 -11.10
CA CYS A 67 -4.60 3.88 -9.86
C CYS A 67 -5.59 5.02 -9.90
N ARG A 68 -5.79 5.67 -11.04
CA ARG A 68 -6.69 6.82 -11.15
C ARG A 68 -6.43 7.81 -10.02
N LEU A 69 -5.18 8.27 -9.92
CA LEU A 69 -4.79 9.17 -8.84
C LEU A 69 -5.62 10.45 -8.87
N ALA A 70 -6.23 10.78 -7.73
CA ALA A 70 -6.85 12.08 -7.54
C ALA A 70 -5.76 13.15 -7.58
N ASP A 71 -6.12 14.38 -7.95
CA ASP A 71 -5.15 15.46 -8.11
C ASP A 71 -4.29 15.67 -6.86
N GLU A 72 -4.90 15.61 -5.69
CA GLU A 72 -4.21 15.74 -4.42
C GLU A 72 -3.21 14.60 -4.21
N ALA A 73 -3.62 13.38 -4.56
CA ALA A 73 -2.74 12.22 -4.47
C ALA A 73 -1.56 12.32 -5.43
N GLN A 74 -1.80 12.83 -6.64
CA GLN A 74 -0.73 13.03 -7.61
C GLN A 74 0.30 14.05 -7.09
N ARG A 75 -0.17 15.14 -6.51
CA ARG A 75 0.73 16.16 -5.94
C ARG A 75 1.52 15.58 -4.77
N MET A 76 0.89 14.77 -3.93
CA MET A 76 1.57 14.11 -2.82
C MET A 76 2.65 13.15 -3.32
N LEU A 77 2.36 12.39 -4.37
CA LEU A 77 3.32 11.46 -4.95
C LEU A 77 4.53 12.21 -5.49
N ASP A 78 4.29 13.29 -6.26
CA ASP A 78 5.37 14.09 -6.84
C ASP A 78 6.26 14.69 -5.74
N ALA A 79 5.65 15.21 -4.69
CA ALA A 79 6.38 15.78 -3.56
C ALA A 79 7.20 14.71 -2.84
N ALA A 80 6.64 13.52 -2.65
CA ALA A 80 7.34 12.44 -1.98
C ALA A 80 8.52 11.94 -2.80
N MET A 81 8.36 11.82 -4.11
CA MET A 81 9.46 11.40 -4.99
C MET A 81 10.61 12.38 -4.91
N THR A 82 10.32 13.67 -4.92
CA THR A 82 11.34 14.71 -4.83
C THR A 82 12.01 14.73 -3.46
N ARG A 83 11.19 14.71 -2.40
CA ARG A 83 11.68 14.86 -1.03
C ARG A 83 12.44 13.61 -0.55
N LEU A 84 11.92 12.44 -0.88
CA LEU A 84 12.49 11.17 -0.40
C LEU A 84 13.46 10.55 -1.41
N GLY A 85 13.58 11.14 -2.60
CA GLY A 85 14.52 10.66 -3.60
C GLY A 85 14.20 9.27 -4.13
N TRP A 86 12.91 8.95 -4.27
CA TRP A 86 12.53 7.62 -4.72
C TRP A 86 12.93 7.36 -6.17
N SER A 87 13.39 6.12 -6.42
CA SER A 87 13.54 5.64 -7.79
C SER A 87 12.15 5.40 -8.39
N ALA A 88 12.11 5.26 -9.73
CA ALA A 88 10.87 4.90 -10.41
C ALA A 88 10.30 3.58 -9.89
N ARG A 89 11.19 2.64 -9.56
CA ARG A 89 10.80 1.35 -9.02
C ARG A 89 10.15 1.50 -7.64
N ALA A 90 10.72 2.33 -6.78
CA ALA A 90 10.16 2.57 -5.46
C ALA A 90 8.78 3.23 -5.58
N ALA A 91 8.64 4.22 -6.47
CA ALA A 91 7.36 4.87 -6.71
C ALA A 91 6.31 3.88 -7.21
N HIS A 92 6.71 2.99 -8.12
CA HIS A 92 5.82 1.96 -8.64
C HIS A 92 5.33 1.02 -7.53
N ARG A 93 6.23 0.61 -6.63
CA ARG A 93 5.86 -0.23 -5.49
C ARG A 93 4.87 0.46 -4.57
N VAL A 94 5.09 1.74 -4.30
CA VAL A 94 4.18 2.53 -3.46
C VAL A 94 2.80 2.65 -4.12
N LEU A 95 2.76 2.88 -5.43
CA LEU A 95 1.50 2.94 -6.16
C LEU A 95 0.73 1.62 -6.13
N SER A 96 1.44 0.49 -6.24
CA SER A 96 0.83 -0.83 -6.15
C SER A 96 0.17 -1.03 -4.78
N VAL A 97 0.85 -0.66 -3.72
CA VAL A 97 0.31 -0.75 -2.35
C VAL A 97 -0.86 0.21 -2.18
N ALA A 98 -0.74 1.45 -2.67
CA ALA A 98 -1.80 2.44 -2.57
C ALA A 98 -3.07 1.98 -3.29
N ARG A 99 -2.93 1.38 -4.49
CA ARG A 99 -4.08 0.83 -5.22
C ARG A 99 -4.74 -0.29 -4.41
N THR A 100 -3.94 -1.15 -3.78
CA THR A 100 -4.46 -2.21 -2.93
C THR A 100 -5.20 -1.67 -1.71
N VAL A 101 -4.66 -0.63 -1.06
CA VAL A 101 -5.32 0.03 0.07
C VAL A 101 -6.67 0.60 -0.38
N ALA A 102 -6.71 1.26 -1.53
CA ALA A 102 -7.94 1.81 -2.07
C ALA A 102 -8.95 0.71 -2.42
N ASP A 103 -8.48 -0.43 -2.94
CA ASP A 103 -9.34 -1.57 -3.23
C ASP A 103 -9.96 -2.15 -1.96
N LEU A 104 -9.17 -2.24 -0.88
CA LEU A 104 -9.68 -2.68 0.42
C LEU A 104 -10.72 -1.72 0.98
N ASP A 105 -10.60 -0.45 0.63
CA ASP A 105 -11.51 0.61 1.05
C ASP A 105 -12.68 0.79 0.08
N ALA A 106 -12.76 -0.06 -0.95
CA ALA A 106 -13.78 -0.03 -1.99
C ALA A 106 -13.83 1.30 -2.76
N ALA A 107 -12.68 1.94 -2.93
CA ALA A 107 -12.57 3.22 -3.63
C ALA A 107 -12.19 3.01 -5.10
N ASP A 108 -12.84 3.76 -5.99
CA ASP A 108 -12.56 3.68 -7.42
C ASP A 108 -11.23 4.36 -7.76
N ALA A 109 -10.93 5.46 -7.09
CA ALA A 109 -9.71 6.22 -7.31
C ALA A 109 -8.81 6.11 -6.09
N VAL A 110 -7.49 6.22 -6.32
CA VAL A 110 -6.52 6.31 -5.23
C VAL A 110 -6.50 7.74 -4.73
N LEU A 111 -6.94 7.93 -3.48
CA LEU A 111 -6.98 9.22 -2.83
C LEU A 111 -5.69 9.47 -2.06
N ALA A 112 -5.51 10.73 -1.63
CA ALA A 112 -4.32 11.09 -0.85
C ALA A 112 -4.19 10.26 0.42
N VAL A 113 -5.30 9.92 1.08
CA VAL A 113 -5.26 9.10 2.29
C VAL A 113 -4.72 7.70 2.02
N HIS A 114 -5.06 7.12 0.87
CA HIS A 114 -4.56 5.80 0.49
C HIS A 114 -3.06 5.85 0.20
N LEU A 115 -2.63 6.89 -0.49
CA LEU A 115 -1.22 7.07 -0.80
C LEU A 115 -0.41 7.33 0.47
N ALA A 116 -0.92 8.14 1.38
CA ALA A 116 -0.26 8.42 2.65
C ALA A 116 -0.04 7.13 3.45
N GLN A 117 -1.03 6.27 3.47
CA GLN A 117 -0.91 4.99 4.17
C GLN A 117 0.14 4.10 3.51
N ALA A 118 0.17 4.06 2.18
CA ALA A 118 1.17 3.30 1.45
C ALA A 118 2.59 3.82 1.71
N VAL A 119 2.75 5.13 1.81
CA VAL A 119 4.04 5.75 2.11
C VAL A 119 4.53 5.33 3.49
N GLN A 120 3.62 5.24 4.47
CA GLN A 120 3.99 4.79 5.81
C GLN A 120 4.56 3.37 5.80
N TYR A 121 3.98 2.48 4.99
CA TYR A 121 4.47 1.11 4.87
C TYR A 121 5.84 1.05 4.20
N ARG A 122 6.21 2.08 3.46
CA ARG A 122 7.49 2.16 2.75
C ARG A 122 8.60 2.78 3.60
N ARG A 123 8.27 3.44 4.72
CA ARG A 123 9.27 4.09 5.56
C ARG A 123 10.26 3.06 6.09
N PRO A 124 11.57 3.35 6.02
CA PRO A 124 12.56 2.43 6.57
C PRO A 124 12.35 2.22 8.06
N LEU A 125 12.53 0.98 8.50
CA LEU A 125 12.49 0.64 9.92
C LEU A 125 13.81 1.10 10.59
N GLY A 126 13.68 1.72 11.74
CA GLY A 126 14.85 2.03 12.49
C GLY A 126 15.09 3.42 12.86
#